data_33a59f37890d7a27f5c4b55705f000a0
#
_entry.id   33a59f37890d7a27f5c4b55705f000a0
#
_cell.length_a   1.000
_cell.length_b   1.000
_cell.length_c   1.000
_cell.angle_alpha   90.00
_cell.angle_beta   90.00
_cell.angle_gamma   90.00
#
_symmetry.space_group_name_H-M   'P 1'
#
loop_
_entity.id
_entity.type
_entity.pdbx_description
1 polymer ?
#
loop_
_entity_poly.entity_id
_entity_poly.type
_entity_poly.pdbx_seq_one_letter_code
_entity_poly.pdbx_strand_id
1 'polypeptide(L)'
;MERGGAGERWTQVIPWAIERSTYVLCASLALALLTWQWRPIGVQVWSVQDPLARVLLWTRFASGWGLVLMVTFAINHFDLFGLRQVWFPLIGRPYTPVHFVTPLPYRLVRHPLYFGFLLAFWMTPHMTLAHLGFAILTTACILIAIQFEERDLVSEHGAAYEDYRRTVPMLLPGLGR
;
A
#
# COMPACT_ATOMS: atom_id res chain seq x y z
N MET A 1 -8.98 24.26 4.20
CA MET A 1 -8.66 23.38 3.06
C MET A 1 -9.98 22.78 2.58
N GLU A 2 -10.46 23.17 1.42
CA GLU A 2 -11.71 22.64 0.84
C GLU A 2 -11.46 21.22 0.37
N ARG A 3 -12.05 20.27 1.06
CA ARG A 3 -12.09 18.87 0.60
C ARG A 3 -13.11 18.81 -0.54
N GLY A 4 -12.69 18.39 -1.73
CA GLY A 4 -13.56 18.32 -2.90
C GLY A 4 -14.79 17.44 -2.69
N GLY A 5 -15.92 17.87 -3.24
CA GLY A 5 -17.31 17.44 -3.02
C GLY A 5 -17.72 15.98 -2.79
N ALA A 6 -16.86 14.97 -3.07
CA ALA A 6 -17.18 13.57 -2.76
C ALA A 6 -16.83 13.22 -1.30
N GLY A 7 -15.72 13.77 -0.78
CA GLY A 7 -15.33 13.59 0.62
C GLY A 7 -16.29 14.27 1.60
N GLU A 8 -16.85 15.42 1.22
CA GLU A 8 -17.81 16.15 2.06
C GLU A 8 -19.13 15.39 2.27
N ARG A 9 -19.63 14.69 1.25
CA ARG A 9 -20.85 13.89 1.36
C ARG A 9 -20.66 12.66 2.24
N TRP A 10 -19.47 12.05 2.20
CA TRP A 10 -19.13 10.90 3.02
C TRP A 10 -19.01 11.27 4.50
N THR A 11 -18.35 12.37 4.82
CA THR A 11 -18.18 12.87 6.20
C THR A 11 -19.46 13.39 6.84
N GLN A 12 -20.50 13.73 6.05
CA GLN A 12 -21.83 14.08 6.57
C GLN A 12 -22.59 12.85 7.12
N VAL A 13 -22.28 11.65 6.62
CA VAL A 13 -22.96 10.40 7.03
C VAL A 13 -22.16 9.63 8.07
N ILE A 14 -20.83 9.69 8.00
CA ILE A 14 -19.93 8.93 8.86
C ILE A 14 -19.14 9.91 9.76
N PRO A 15 -19.21 9.78 11.09
CA PRO A 15 -18.39 10.57 12.00
C PRO A 15 -16.90 10.46 11.68
N TRP A 16 -16.18 11.57 11.73
CA TRP A 16 -14.75 11.65 11.42
C TRP A 16 -13.91 10.57 12.12
N ALA A 17 -14.24 10.23 13.36
CA ALA A 17 -13.50 9.25 14.16
C ALA A 17 -13.51 7.84 13.55
N ILE A 18 -14.59 7.46 12.83
CA ILE A 18 -14.74 6.11 12.25
C ILE A 18 -14.60 6.08 10.73
N GLU A 19 -14.40 7.24 10.09
CA GLU A 19 -14.29 7.37 8.62
C GLU A 19 -13.23 6.43 8.04
N ARG A 20 -12.01 6.47 8.61
CA ARG A 20 -10.88 5.65 8.14
C ARG A 20 -11.12 4.15 8.34
N SER A 21 -11.62 3.76 9.52
CA SER A 21 -11.91 2.36 9.81
C SER A 21 -13.02 1.81 8.93
N THR A 22 -14.05 2.61 8.63
CA THR A 22 -15.14 2.23 7.72
C THR A 22 -14.63 2.05 6.29
N TYR A 23 -13.77 2.97 5.81
CA TYR A 23 -13.14 2.84 4.51
C TYR A 23 -12.30 1.55 4.40
N VAL A 24 -11.45 1.29 5.40
CA VAL A 24 -10.61 0.07 5.43
C VAL A 24 -11.48 -1.19 5.46
N LEU A 25 -12.55 -1.20 6.25
CA LEU A 25 -13.50 -2.32 6.30
C LEU A 25 -14.17 -2.56 4.94
N CYS A 26 -14.71 -1.53 4.32
CA CYS A 26 -15.34 -1.63 2.99
C CYS A 26 -14.35 -2.11 1.93
N ALA A 27 -13.13 -1.56 1.91
CA ALA A 27 -12.09 -1.99 0.99
C ALA A 27 -11.69 -3.46 1.21
N SER A 28 -11.57 -3.88 2.47
CA SER A 28 -11.25 -5.28 2.83
C SER A 28 -12.37 -6.23 2.41
N LEU A 29 -13.64 -5.87 2.63
CA LEU A 29 -14.79 -6.66 2.19
C LEU A 29 -14.89 -6.75 0.66
N ALA A 30 -14.63 -5.65 -0.05
CA ALA A 30 -14.58 -5.64 -1.51
C ALA A 30 -13.46 -6.54 -2.04
N LEU A 31 -12.28 -6.51 -1.41
CA LEU A 31 -11.16 -7.38 -1.77
C LEU A 31 -11.47 -8.85 -1.46
N ALA A 32 -12.09 -9.14 -0.32
CA ALA A 32 -12.52 -10.49 0.05
C ALA A 32 -13.56 -11.03 -0.94
N LEU A 33 -14.52 -10.21 -1.35
CA LEU A 33 -15.52 -10.56 -2.36
C LEU A 33 -14.87 -10.82 -3.73
N LEU A 34 -13.93 -9.97 -4.13
CA LEU A 34 -13.16 -10.12 -5.37
C LEU A 34 -12.39 -11.45 -5.37
N THR A 35 -11.67 -11.76 -4.28
CA THR A 35 -10.92 -13.01 -4.16
C THR A 35 -11.81 -14.22 -4.11
N TRP A 36 -12.98 -14.15 -3.45
CA TRP A 36 -13.96 -15.22 -3.39
C TRP A 36 -14.58 -15.50 -4.76
N GLN A 37 -14.89 -14.46 -5.52
CA GLN A 37 -15.46 -14.57 -6.88
C GLN A 37 -14.39 -14.77 -7.96
N TRP A 38 -13.13 -14.76 -7.59
CA TRP A 38 -12.04 -14.89 -8.55
C TRP A 38 -12.10 -16.23 -9.28
N ARG A 39 -12.38 -16.18 -10.58
CA ARG A 39 -12.35 -17.34 -11.44
C ARG A 39 -11.08 -17.28 -12.29
N PRO A 40 -10.16 -18.25 -12.15
CA PRO A 40 -8.92 -18.23 -12.91
C PRO A 40 -9.25 -18.44 -14.40
N ILE A 41 -8.82 -17.50 -15.24
CA ILE A 41 -8.77 -17.71 -16.67
C ILE A 41 -7.54 -18.58 -16.92
N GLY A 42 -7.77 -19.86 -17.31
CA GLY A 42 -6.76 -20.91 -17.31
C GLY A 42 -5.68 -20.81 -18.40
N VAL A 43 -5.66 -19.71 -19.18
CA VAL A 43 -4.59 -19.47 -20.16
C VAL A 43 -3.30 -19.15 -19.43
N GLN A 44 -2.30 -20.02 -19.61
CA GLN A 44 -0.97 -19.85 -19.05
C GLN A 44 -0.15 -18.91 -19.93
N VAL A 45 0.40 -17.84 -19.33
CA VAL A 45 1.27 -16.88 -20.01
C VAL A 45 2.72 -17.35 -19.98
N TRP A 46 3.20 -17.76 -18.79
CA TRP A 46 4.50 -18.43 -18.65
C TRP A 46 4.51 -19.45 -17.51
N SER A 47 5.44 -20.39 -17.62
CA SER A 47 5.76 -21.36 -16.58
C SER A 47 7.25 -21.63 -16.59
N VAL A 48 7.91 -21.24 -15.51
CA VAL A 48 9.35 -21.45 -15.32
C VAL A 48 9.58 -22.87 -14.83
N GLN A 49 10.31 -23.68 -15.61
CA GLN A 49 10.58 -25.08 -15.29
C GLN A 49 11.94 -25.26 -14.59
N ASP A 50 12.88 -24.34 -14.82
CA ASP A 50 14.20 -24.41 -14.20
C ASP A 50 14.09 -24.35 -12.66
N PRO A 51 14.64 -25.33 -11.93
CA PRO A 51 14.50 -25.40 -10.47
C PRO A 51 15.10 -24.20 -9.75
N LEU A 52 16.26 -23.69 -10.20
CA LEU A 52 16.93 -22.57 -9.56
C LEU A 52 16.13 -21.28 -9.76
N ALA A 53 15.67 -21.03 -10.99
CA ALA A 53 14.83 -19.87 -11.28
C ALA A 53 13.51 -19.89 -10.50
N ARG A 54 12.89 -21.08 -10.31
CA ARG A 54 11.70 -21.23 -9.47
C ARG A 54 11.96 -20.87 -8.02
N VAL A 55 13.05 -21.37 -7.44
CA VAL A 55 13.44 -21.04 -6.06
C VAL A 55 13.68 -19.55 -5.92
N LEU A 56 14.39 -18.92 -6.85
CA LEU A 56 14.65 -17.48 -6.84
C LEU A 56 13.35 -16.66 -6.92
N LEU A 57 12.41 -17.05 -7.78
CA LEU A 57 11.12 -16.37 -7.88
C LEU A 57 10.28 -16.52 -6.61
N TRP A 58 10.20 -17.72 -6.03
CA TRP A 58 9.50 -17.94 -4.77
C TRP A 58 10.14 -17.20 -3.60
N THR A 59 11.46 -17.13 -3.55
CA THR A 59 12.17 -16.36 -2.52
C THR A 59 11.83 -14.87 -2.64
N ARG A 60 11.81 -14.32 -3.86
CA ARG A 60 11.43 -12.91 -4.08
C ARG A 60 9.96 -12.65 -3.78
N PHE A 61 9.07 -13.55 -4.14
CA PHE A 61 7.66 -13.52 -3.74
C PHE A 61 7.51 -13.46 -2.22
N ALA A 62 8.16 -14.39 -1.51
CA ALA A 62 8.14 -14.43 -0.04
C ALA A 62 8.76 -13.18 0.58
N SER A 63 9.86 -12.66 0.01
CA SER A 63 10.46 -11.40 0.48
C SER A 63 9.55 -10.19 0.24
N GLY A 64 8.75 -10.18 -0.84
CA GLY A 64 7.73 -9.17 -1.08
C GLY A 64 6.69 -9.14 0.05
N TRP A 65 6.10 -10.28 0.38
CA TRP A 65 5.16 -10.39 1.51
C TRP A 65 5.83 -10.09 2.85
N GLY A 66 7.07 -10.55 3.07
CA GLY A 66 7.84 -10.24 4.26
C GLY A 66 8.05 -8.73 4.44
N LEU A 67 8.34 -8.02 3.33
CA LEU A 67 8.47 -6.57 3.34
C LEU A 67 7.13 -5.88 3.65
N VAL A 68 6.02 -6.33 3.06
CA VAL A 68 4.67 -5.82 3.36
C VAL A 68 4.37 -5.94 4.86
N LEU A 69 4.58 -7.12 5.45
CA LEU A 69 4.37 -7.35 6.87
C LEU A 69 5.29 -6.47 7.72
N MET A 70 6.60 -6.47 7.42
CA MET A 70 7.59 -5.67 8.16
C MET A 70 7.23 -4.18 8.15
N VAL A 71 6.84 -3.63 7.00
CA VAL A 71 6.45 -2.22 6.87
C VAL A 71 5.16 -1.94 7.61
N THR A 72 4.17 -2.82 7.53
CA THR A 72 2.90 -2.70 8.25
C THR A 72 3.10 -2.64 9.76
N PHE A 73 4.04 -3.42 10.29
CA PHE A 73 4.38 -3.37 11.72
C PHE A 73 5.33 -2.23 12.10
N ALA A 74 6.19 -1.77 11.17
CA ALA A 74 7.11 -0.66 11.41
C ALA A 74 6.39 0.69 11.46
N ILE A 75 5.34 0.86 10.66
CA ILE A 75 4.37 1.96 10.81
C ILE A 75 3.41 1.58 11.93
N ASN A 76 2.93 2.55 12.70
CA ASN A 76 1.90 2.30 13.71
C ASN A 76 0.63 1.72 13.05
N HIS A 77 0.54 0.38 12.96
CA HIS A 77 -0.55 -0.33 12.29
C HIS A 77 -1.94 0.02 12.87
N PHE A 78 -2.03 0.35 14.17
CA PHE A 78 -3.29 0.81 14.78
C PHE A 78 -3.73 2.16 14.20
N ASP A 79 -2.79 3.02 13.83
CA ASP A 79 -3.08 4.29 13.18
C ASP A 79 -3.39 4.11 11.70
N LEU A 80 -2.68 3.19 11.03
CA LEU A 80 -2.91 2.83 9.63
C LEU A 80 -4.34 2.32 9.39
N PHE A 81 -4.86 1.48 10.29
CA PHE A 81 -6.23 0.95 10.22
C PHE A 81 -7.29 1.88 10.83
N GLY A 82 -6.92 3.06 11.31
CA GLY A 82 -7.84 4.01 11.91
C GLY A 82 -8.31 3.61 13.31
N LEU A 83 -7.72 2.61 13.92
CA LEU A 83 -8.13 2.12 15.23
C LEU A 83 -7.81 3.12 16.35
N ARG A 84 -6.71 3.88 16.24
CA ARG A 84 -6.37 4.94 17.20
C ARG A 84 -7.36 6.10 17.15
N GLN A 85 -7.82 6.46 15.95
CA GLN A 85 -8.82 7.52 15.75
C GLN A 85 -10.17 7.16 16.38
N VAL A 86 -10.49 5.87 16.47
CA VAL A 86 -11.70 5.39 17.17
C VAL A 86 -11.45 5.25 18.66
N TRP A 87 -10.33 4.66 19.06
CA TRP A 87 -10.05 4.32 20.45
C TRP A 87 -9.84 5.53 21.36
N PHE A 88 -9.04 6.53 20.93
CA PHE A 88 -8.76 7.68 21.79
C PHE A 88 -10.01 8.50 22.14
N PRO A 89 -10.92 8.86 21.23
CA PRO A 89 -12.18 9.50 21.60
C PRO A 89 -13.05 8.66 22.53
N LEU A 90 -13.09 7.32 22.34
CA LEU A 90 -13.86 6.43 23.21
C LEU A 90 -13.38 6.44 24.66
N ILE A 91 -12.08 6.61 24.90
CA ILE A 91 -11.50 6.72 26.27
C ILE A 91 -11.34 8.17 26.74
N GLY A 92 -11.94 9.15 26.01
CA GLY A 92 -11.89 10.56 26.38
C GLY A 92 -10.52 11.23 26.21
N ARG A 93 -9.63 10.67 25.41
CA ARG A 93 -8.30 11.24 25.12
C ARG A 93 -8.28 11.92 23.76
N PRO A 94 -7.62 13.08 23.60
CA PRO A 94 -7.43 13.71 22.29
C PRO A 94 -6.52 12.84 21.40
N TYR A 95 -6.88 12.72 20.12
CA TYR A 95 -6.02 12.10 19.12
C TYR A 95 -4.80 12.99 18.84
N THR A 96 -3.60 12.41 18.94
CA THR A 96 -2.34 13.08 18.58
C THR A 96 -1.81 12.48 17.29
N PRO A 97 -1.60 13.31 16.23
CA PRO A 97 -0.99 12.84 14.97
C PRO A 97 0.40 12.23 15.20
N VAL A 98 0.75 11.22 14.43
CA VAL A 98 2.08 10.62 14.45
C VAL A 98 3.05 11.54 13.73
N HIS A 99 4.21 11.82 14.34
CA HIS A 99 5.26 12.59 13.68
C HIS A 99 5.82 11.84 12.45
N PHE A 100 6.23 12.61 11.45
CA PHE A 100 6.91 12.04 10.29
C PHE A 100 8.22 11.35 10.72
N VAL A 101 8.27 10.03 10.54
CA VAL A 101 9.45 9.22 10.84
C VAL A 101 9.76 8.35 9.63
N THR A 102 11.06 8.18 9.33
CA THR A 102 11.54 7.34 8.23
C THR A 102 12.23 6.09 8.81
N PRO A 103 11.48 5.04 9.19
CA PRO A 103 12.07 3.77 9.62
C PRO A 103 12.91 3.15 8.49
N LEU A 104 13.72 2.14 8.80
CA LEU A 104 14.75 1.60 7.91
C LEU A 104 14.28 1.33 6.46
N PRO A 105 13.11 0.72 6.19
CA PRO A 105 12.65 0.49 4.81
C PRO A 105 12.45 1.79 4.01
N TYR A 106 12.03 2.86 4.68
CA TYR A 106 11.80 4.18 4.07
C TYR A 106 13.07 4.96 3.76
N ARG A 107 14.22 4.50 4.25
CA ARG A 107 15.53 5.04 3.85
C ARG A 107 16.03 4.48 2.54
N LEU A 108 15.50 3.33 2.12
CA LEU A 108 15.88 2.66 0.88
C LEU A 108 15.01 3.07 -0.29
N VAL A 109 13.70 3.13 -0.06
CA VAL A 109 12.68 3.59 -1.03
C VAL A 109 11.57 4.34 -0.29
N ARG A 110 10.93 5.29 -0.96
CA ARG A 110 9.85 6.10 -0.36
C ARG A 110 8.58 5.31 -0.09
N HIS A 111 8.29 4.31 -0.94
CA HIS A 111 7.08 3.50 -0.88
C HIS A 111 7.40 1.99 -0.74
N PRO A 112 8.01 1.57 0.38
CA PRO A 112 8.44 0.18 0.55
C PRO A 112 7.27 -0.80 0.62
N LEU A 113 6.09 -0.38 1.11
CA LEU A 113 4.88 -1.19 1.13
C LEU A 113 4.43 -1.56 -0.29
N TYR A 114 4.37 -0.57 -1.18
CA TYR A 114 4.00 -0.78 -2.59
C TYR A 114 5.06 -1.60 -3.33
N PHE A 115 6.34 -1.40 -3.04
CA PHE A 115 7.40 -2.23 -3.60
C PHE A 115 7.25 -3.71 -3.19
N GLY A 116 6.89 -3.98 -1.93
CA GLY A 116 6.57 -5.33 -1.45
C GLY A 116 5.41 -5.96 -2.22
N PHE A 117 4.32 -5.23 -2.45
CA PHE A 117 3.20 -5.71 -3.27
C PHE A 117 3.60 -5.99 -4.72
N LEU A 118 4.39 -5.12 -5.34
CA LEU A 118 4.88 -5.35 -6.71
C LEU A 118 5.73 -6.64 -6.80
N LEU A 119 6.63 -6.86 -5.84
CA LEU A 119 7.38 -8.12 -5.78
C LEU A 119 6.44 -9.32 -5.63
N ALA A 120 5.46 -9.25 -4.72
CA ALA A 120 4.52 -10.34 -4.49
C ALA A 120 3.65 -10.65 -5.72
N PHE A 121 3.25 -9.65 -6.49
CA PHE A 121 2.36 -9.87 -7.62
C PHE A 121 3.08 -10.29 -8.90
N TRP A 122 4.34 -9.88 -9.09
CA TRP A 122 5.09 -10.18 -10.31
C TRP A 122 6.04 -11.38 -10.19
N MET A 123 6.54 -11.69 -9.00
CA MET A 123 7.55 -12.73 -8.80
C MET A 123 6.91 -14.12 -8.62
N THR A 124 6.27 -14.62 -9.67
CA THR A 124 5.66 -15.95 -9.69
C THR A 124 6.26 -16.83 -10.78
N PRO A 125 6.57 -18.11 -10.52
CA PRO A 125 7.02 -19.04 -11.56
C PRO A 125 5.88 -19.46 -12.50
N HIS A 126 4.62 -19.31 -12.08
CA HIS A 126 3.43 -19.64 -12.87
C HIS A 126 2.54 -18.41 -13.02
N MET A 127 2.49 -17.86 -14.22
CA MET A 127 1.65 -16.70 -14.52
C MET A 127 0.50 -17.12 -15.44
N THR A 128 -0.72 -16.93 -14.97
CA THR A 128 -1.94 -17.07 -15.79
C THR A 128 -2.37 -15.71 -16.31
N LEU A 129 -3.20 -15.69 -17.34
CA LEU A 129 -3.74 -14.45 -17.91
C LEU A 129 -4.53 -13.62 -16.87
N ALA A 130 -5.28 -14.29 -16.01
CA ALA A 130 -5.99 -13.63 -14.92
C ALA A 130 -5.03 -12.98 -13.91
N HIS A 131 -3.96 -13.69 -13.51
CA HIS A 131 -2.93 -13.17 -12.62
C HIS A 131 -2.17 -12.00 -13.24
N LEU A 132 -1.82 -12.10 -14.53
CA LEU A 132 -1.17 -11.00 -15.26
C LEU A 132 -2.06 -9.75 -15.30
N GLY A 133 -3.35 -9.92 -15.61
CA GLY A 133 -4.32 -8.83 -15.57
C GLY A 133 -4.41 -8.18 -14.20
N PHE A 134 -4.48 -8.97 -13.14
CA PHE A 134 -4.43 -8.48 -11.76
C PHE A 134 -3.13 -7.71 -11.46
N ALA A 135 -1.97 -8.26 -11.82
CA ALA A 135 -0.67 -7.61 -11.59
C ALA A 135 -0.54 -6.27 -12.34
N ILE A 136 -1.01 -6.21 -13.59
CA ILE A 136 -1.01 -4.96 -14.39
C ILE A 136 -1.94 -3.91 -13.77
N LEU A 137 -3.20 -4.28 -13.47
CA LEU A 137 -4.18 -3.36 -12.94
C LEU A 137 -3.77 -2.82 -11.56
N THR A 138 -3.31 -3.70 -10.68
CA THR A 138 -2.83 -3.28 -9.35
C THR A 138 -1.58 -2.42 -9.44
N THR A 139 -0.65 -2.71 -10.38
CA THR A 139 0.51 -1.84 -10.63
C THR A 139 0.07 -0.44 -11.07
N ALA A 140 -0.88 -0.34 -12.00
CA ALA A 140 -1.42 0.95 -12.44
C ALA A 140 -2.07 1.71 -11.28
N CYS A 141 -2.91 1.04 -10.48
CA CYS A 141 -3.52 1.62 -9.29
C CYS A 141 -2.48 2.11 -8.28
N ILE A 142 -1.42 1.33 -8.01
CA ILE A 142 -0.32 1.71 -7.12
C ILE A 142 0.39 2.98 -7.64
N LEU A 143 0.74 3.03 -8.92
CA LEU A 143 1.41 4.19 -9.50
C LEU A 143 0.56 5.46 -9.43
N ILE A 144 -0.75 5.34 -9.63
CA ILE A 144 -1.69 6.45 -9.48
C ILE A 144 -1.80 6.86 -7.99
N ALA A 145 -1.95 5.89 -7.08
CA ALA A 145 -2.06 6.15 -5.65
C ALA A 145 -0.83 6.90 -5.11
N ILE A 146 0.38 6.50 -5.52
CA ILE A 146 1.63 7.18 -5.14
C ILE A 146 1.59 8.67 -5.52
N GLN A 147 1.05 9.03 -6.70
CA GLN A 147 1.00 10.43 -7.12
C GLN A 147 0.12 11.27 -6.20
N PHE A 148 -1.00 10.72 -5.72
CA PHE A 148 -1.86 11.41 -4.76
C PHE A 148 -1.22 11.46 -3.38
N GLU A 149 -0.68 10.35 -2.89
CA GLU A 149 0.00 10.27 -1.59
C GLU A 149 1.19 11.24 -1.51
N GLU A 150 2.04 11.33 -2.55
CA GLU A 150 3.16 12.28 -2.58
C GLU A 150 2.69 13.74 -2.58
N ARG A 151 1.58 14.06 -3.26
CA ARG A 151 1.00 15.41 -3.22
C ARG A 151 0.53 15.77 -1.81
N ASP A 152 -0.15 14.85 -1.15
CA ASP A 152 -0.65 15.05 0.21
C ASP A 152 0.51 15.21 1.20
N LEU A 153 1.56 14.38 1.09
CA LEU A 153 2.76 14.46 1.92
C LEU A 153 3.54 15.76 1.71
N VAL A 154 3.65 16.26 0.47
CA VAL A 154 4.23 17.58 0.20
C VAL A 154 3.39 18.68 0.83
N SER A 155 2.07 18.60 0.73
CA SER A 155 1.17 19.60 1.30
C SER A 155 1.20 19.60 2.84
N GLU A 156 1.41 18.45 3.47
CA GLU A 156 1.43 18.29 4.93
C GLU A 156 2.80 18.62 5.55
N HIS A 157 3.89 18.19 4.91
CA HIS A 157 5.25 18.27 5.46
C HIS A 157 6.16 19.27 4.74
N GLY A 158 5.74 19.83 3.61
CA GLY A 158 6.46 20.87 2.87
C GLY A 158 7.90 20.50 2.52
N ALA A 159 8.84 21.42 2.81
CA ALA A 159 10.25 21.29 2.48
C ALA A 159 10.91 20.02 3.02
N ALA A 160 10.49 19.54 4.21
CA ALA A 160 11.06 18.34 4.82
C ALA A 160 10.79 17.08 3.95
N TYR A 161 9.60 16.98 3.36
CA TYR A 161 9.29 15.88 2.45
C TYR A 161 9.94 16.06 1.08
N GLU A 162 10.06 17.29 0.58
CA GLU A 162 10.76 17.57 -0.68
C GLU A 162 12.23 17.19 -0.63
N ASP A 163 12.93 17.48 0.48
CA ASP A 163 14.33 17.08 0.68
C ASP A 163 14.47 15.56 0.77
N TYR A 164 13.57 14.89 1.47
CA TYR A 164 13.52 13.43 1.50
C TYR A 164 13.29 12.84 0.10
N ARG A 165 12.39 13.43 -0.68
CA ARG A 165 12.08 13.03 -2.06
C ARG A 165 13.26 13.15 -3.01
N ARG A 166 14.16 14.13 -2.79
CA ARG A 166 15.40 14.33 -3.57
C ARG A 166 16.47 13.26 -3.27
N THR A 167 16.45 12.70 -2.08
CA THR A 167 17.51 11.79 -1.61
C THR A 167 17.15 10.32 -1.72
N VAL A 168 15.85 9.97 -1.63
CA VAL A 168 15.36 8.59 -1.61
C VAL A 168 14.56 8.29 -2.87
N PRO A 169 14.85 7.19 -3.60
CA PRO A 169 14.10 6.79 -4.79
C PRO A 169 12.66 6.36 -4.46
N MET A 170 11.74 6.48 -5.43
CA MET A 170 10.32 6.20 -5.26
C MET A 170 10.03 4.74 -4.89
N LEU A 171 10.41 3.80 -5.76
CA LEU A 171 10.08 2.37 -5.63
C LEU A 171 11.29 1.45 -5.73
N LEU A 172 12.23 1.71 -6.64
CA LEU A 172 13.34 0.81 -6.91
C LEU A 172 14.64 1.36 -6.31
N PRO A 173 15.30 0.62 -5.41
CA PRO A 173 16.57 1.03 -4.87
C PRO A 173 17.60 1.26 -6.00
N GLY A 174 18.21 2.44 -6.04
CA GLY A 174 19.22 2.78 -7.04
C GLY A 174 18.71 3.25 -8.41
N LEU A 175 17.40 3.25 -8.67
CA LEU A 175 16.80 3.77 -9.90
C LEU A 175 16.06 5.10 -9.62
N GLY A 176 16.63 6.19 -10.13
CA GLY A 176 16.00 7.50 -10.19
C GLY A 176 16.20 8.36 -8.94
N ARG A 177 16.95 9.39 -9.11
CA ARG A 177 16.89 10.64 -8.33
C ARG A 177 15.82 11.53 -8.96
#